data_35fa0f9d1ac8e98badda421b75a828ec
#
_entry.id   35fa0f9d1ac8e98badda421b75a828ec
#
_cell.length_a   1.000
_cell.length_b   1.000
_cell.length_c   1.000
_cell.angle_alpha   90.00
_cell.angle_beta   90.00
_cell.angle_gamma   90.00
#
_symmetry.space_group_name_H-M   'P 1'
#
loop_
_entity.id
_entity.type
_entity.pdbx_description
1 polymer ?
#
loop_
_entity_poly.entity_id
_entity_poly.type
_entity_poly.pdbx_seq_one_letter_code
_entity_poly.pdbx_strand_id
1 'polypeptide(L)'
;MVWTTSEFVETIEGKTTLLVPASSLSGKVPPKIPAFFNPSAKLNRDISVLVYKTFVPEIKKNPKTFGDPFGGIGARALRVAVEVPQLEQIYINDINSVAVDAAKKAAQINLVTQKCTFTTQEVVGFLTSHDSKTYERFSIVDLDPFGSPSAYIDCLLRSVNKGGMVSITATDTAVLCGVHPQVCMRKYYGKPLNNHYARETALRLIISLTALIAARLDLVVHPIFVHANLHYLRAYFTVSVSRKEANSVFKRIGYLRDCTKCGNRNAITDYSKGEPCELCGSTYSLAGYLWITRLFDKDFVKKMSYLLDTNDDVVASMQYLKKTLATCTEELDDIPFYFLSDEVASRLKTNPDPLQKIIEQLRSSGHRSSRTSLDPNGFKTDATIDEILNVLK
;
A
#
# COMPACT_ATOMS: atom_id res chain seq x y z
N MET A 1 23.39 24.86 -15.48
CA MET A 1 22.46 25.96 -15.16
C MET A 1 22.41 26.12 -13.65
N VAL A 2 22.76 27.30 -13.15
CA VAL A 2 22.63 27.62 -11.73
C VAL A 2 21.16 27.95 -11.51
N TRP A 3 20.41 27.06 -10.86
CA TRP A 3 18.99 27.27 -10.51
C TRP A 3 18.90 28.45 -9.54
N THR A 4 18.10 29.43 -9.88
CA THR A 4 17.88 30.61 -9.00
C THR A 4 16.93 30.17 -7.85
N THR A 5 17.21 30.65 -6.65
CA THR A 5 16.41 30.43 -5.44
C THR A 5 14.95 30.89 -5.58
N SER A 6 14.60 31.61 -6.64
CA SER A 6 13.25 32.12 -6.94
C SER A 6 12.25 31.08 -7.45
N GLU A 7 12.68 29.85 -7.79
CA GLU A 7 11.78 28.81 -8.31
C GLU A 7 11.23 27.88 -7.23
N PHE A 8 11.82 27.88 -6.03
CA PHE A 8 11.38 27.08 -4.90
C PHE A 8 10.82 27.97 -3.79
N VAL A 9 9.73 27.51 -3.18
CA VAL A 9 9.05 28.17 -2.07
C VAL A 9 8.94 27.22 -0.87
N GLU A 10 8.90 27.79 0.31
CA GLU A 10 8.67 27.02 1.53
C GLU A 10 7.19 26.64 1.64
N THR A 11 6.93 25.40 2.05
CA THR A 11 5.61 24.94 2.46
C THR A 11 5.74 24.04 3.67
N ILE A 12 4.71 24.02 4.50
CA ILE A 12 4.70 23.18 5.72
C ILE A 12 3.81 21.97 5.49
N GLU A 13 4.35 20.80 5.75
CA GLU A 13 3.58 19.56 5.76
C GLU A 13 3.88 18.76 7.04
N GLY A 14 2.83 18.51 7.84
CA GLY A 14 3.02 18.02 9.21
C GLY A 14 3.79 19.03 10.05
N LYS A 15 4.90 18.60 10.65
CA LYS A 15 5.83 19.45 11.40
C LYS A 15 7.07 19.87 10.58
N THR A 16 7.05 19.64 9.27
CA THR A 16 8.25 19.73 8.45
C THR A 16 8.10 20.83 7.41
N THR A 17 9.08 21.71 7.32
CA THR A 17 9.22 22.71 6.25
C THR A 17 9.86 22.04 5.05
N LEU A 18 9.21 22.12 3.90
CA LEU A 18 9.68 21.60 2.62
C LEU A 18 10.00 22.74 1.67
N LEU A 19 10.98 22.56 0.80
CA LEU A 19 11.25 23.43 -0.34
C LEU A 19 10.66 22.78 -1.60
N VAL A 20 9.61 23.36 -2.13
CA VAL A 20 8.86 22.81 -3.26
C VAL A 20 8.90 23.74 -4.46
N PRO A 21 8.87 23.25 -5.70
CA PRO A 21 8.70 24.13 -6.85
C PRO A 21 7.40 24.92 -6.73
N ALA A 22 7.44 26.24 -6.89
CA ALA A 22 6.27 27.11 -6.80
C ALA A 22 5.14 26.67 -7.76
N SER A 23 5.52 26.20 -8.95
CA SER A 23 4.62 25.66 -9.96
C SER A 23 3.87 24.40 -9.51
N SER A 24 4.38 23.65 -8.53
CA SER A 24 3.69 22.48 -7.97
C SER A 24 2.49 22.83 -7.09
N LEU A 25 2.40 24.05 -6.60
CA LEU A 25 1.31 24.53 -5.74
C LEU A 25 0.15 25.17 -6.53
N SER A 26 0.38 25.58 -7.77
CA SER A 26 -0.58 26.34 -8.58
C SER A 26 -1.34 25.50 -9.63
N GLY A 27 -0.88 24.26 -9.94
CA GLY A 27 -1.41 23.43 -11.02
C GLY A 27 -2.19 22.21 -10.54
N LYS A 28 -3.18 21.76 -11.34
CA LYS A 28 -3.89 20.47 -11.08
C LYS A 28 -2.96 19.24 -11.22
N VAL A 29 -1.96 19.34 -12.09
CA VAL A 29 -0.96 18.28 -12.33
C VAL A 29 0.42 18.85 -12.03
N PRO A 30 1.11 18.33 -11.00
CA PRO A 30 2.43 18.82 -10.65
C PRO A 30 3.44 18.59 -11.79
N PRO A 31 4.25 19.60 -12.15
CA PRO A 31 5.28 19.45 -13.16
C PRO A 31 6.43 18.57 -12.64
N LYS A 32 7.10 17.88 -13.57
CA LYS A 32 8.28 17.06 -13.23
C LYS A 32 9.58 17.88 -13.15
N ILE A 33 9.59 19.07 -13.73
CA ILE A 33 10.75 19.98 -13.82
C ILE A 33 10.41 21.28 -13.09
N PRO A 34 11.31 21.84 -12.25
CA PRO A 34 12.70 21.41 -11.97
C PRO A 34 12.80 20.19 -11.07
N ALA A 35 11.78 19.94 -10.22
CA ALA A 35 11.64 18.77 -9.37
C ALA A 35 10.17 18.45 -9.17
N PHE A 36 9.85 17.19 -8.91
CA PHE A 36 8.47 16.76 -8.68
C PHE A 36 8.07 16.93 -7.23
N PHE A 37 6.90 17.53 -6.98
CA PHE A 37 6.20 17.51 -5.72
C PHE A 37 4.69 17.47 -5.97
N ASN A 38 3.98 16.53 -5.34
CA ASN A 38 2.53 16.43 -5.43
C ASN A 38 1.87 16.77 -4.08
N PRO A 39 1.23 17.94 -3.94
CA PRO A 39 0.52 18.30 -2.70
C PRO A 39 -0.61 17.32 -2.36
N SER A 40 -1.29 16.76 -3.37
CA SER A 40 -2.39 15.81 -3.18
C SER A 40 -1.93 14.46 -2.58
N ALA A 41 -0.62 14.16 -2.60
CA ALA A 41 -0.07 12.98 -1.96
C ALA A 41 0.18 13.16 -0.44
N LYS A 42 -0.24 14.27 0.15
CA LYS A 42 -0.09 14.54 1.59
C LYS A 42 -0.65 13.40 2.45
N LEU A 43 -1.86 12.93 2.16
CA LEU A 43 -2.48 11.82 2.88
C LEU A 43 -1.60 10.54 2.86
N ASN A 44 -1.00 10.22 1.71
CA ASN A 44 -0.06 9.09 1.60
C ASN A 44 1.14 9.26 2.55
N ARG A 45 1.72 10.46 2.60
CA ARG A 45 2.87 10.76 3.48
C ARG A 45 2.46 10.77 4.95
N ASP A 46 1.28 11.29 5.28
CA ASP A 46 0.71 11.27 6.63
C ASP A 46 0.56 9.83 7.15
N ILE A 47 -0.05 8.95 6.34
CA ILE A 47 -0.18 7.52 6.66
C ILE A 47 1.19 6.87 6.85
N SER A 48 2.16 7.18 5.98
CA SER A 48 3.50 6.60 6.08
C SER A 48 4.19 6.98 7.38
N VAL A 49 4.12 8.26 7.78
CA VAL A 49 4.69 8.72 9.06
C VAL A 49 4.04 7.99 10.23
N LEU A 50 2.72 7.81 10.22
CA LEU A 50 2.00 7.07 11.27
C LEU A 50 2.43 5.61 11.32
N VAL A 51 2.52 4.92 10.17
CA VAL A 51 2.98 3.54 10.08
C VAL A 51 4.40 3.41 10.62
N TYR A 52 5.32 4.29 10.24
CA TYR A 52 6.71 4.23 10.70
C TYR A 52 6.84 4.53 12.19
N LYS A 53 6.13 5.54 12.72
CA LYS A 53 6.05 5.78 14.16
C LYS A 53 5.58 4.55 14.94
N THR A 54 4.58 3.86 14.40
CA THR A 54 4.02 2.64 15.01
C THR A 54 5.01 1.49 14.98
N PHE A 55 5.78 1.36 13.90
CA PHE A 55 6.70 0.24 13.71
C PHE A 55 8.06 0.41 14.39
N VAL A 56 8.58 1.63 14.50
CA VAL A 56 9.94 1.89 15.02
C VAL A 56 10.23 1.24 16.38
N PRO A 57 9.28 1.12 17.34
CA PRO A 57 9.51 0.41 18.59
C PRO A 57 9.84 -1.08 18.42
N GLU A 58 9.40 -1.70 17.32
CA GLU A 58 9.64 -3.12 17.02
C GLU A 58 11.07 -3.39 16.49
N ILE A 59 11.77 -2.34 16.03
CA ILE A 59 13.12 -2.44 15.47
C ILE A 59 14.14 -2.66 16.59
N LYS A 60 14.81 -3.81 16.54
CA LYS A 60 15.82 -4.21 17.54
C LYS A 60 17.23 -3.75 17.17
N LYS A 61 17.51 -3.49 15.90
CA LYS A 61 18.83 -3.11 15.39
C LYS A 61 19.07 -1.60 15.58
N ASN A 62 20.30 -1.23 15.96
CA ASN A 62 20.76 0.13 15.99
C ASN A 62 22.01 0.31 15.08
N PRO A 63 22.23 1.46 14.46
CA PRO A 63 21.28 2.58 14.39
C PRO A 63 20.01 2.18 13.62
N LYS A 64 18.88 2.81 13.97
CA LYS A 64 17.63 2.65 13.23
C LYS A 64 17.68 3.53 11.98
N THR A 65 17.59 2.91 10.82
CA THR A 65 17.85 3.56 9.53
C THR A 65 16.62 3.55 8.63
N PHE A 66 16.45 4.61 7.84
CA PHE A 66 15.40 4.74 6.84
C PHE A 66 16.01 5.03 5.47
N GLY A 67 15.55 4.34 4.43
CA GLY A 67 15.96 4.56 3.04
C GLY A 67 14.79 4.98 2.16
N ASP A 68 14.97 6.09 1.43
CA ASP A 68 14.04 6.59 0.40
C ASP A 68 14.77 6.63 -0.95
N PRO A 69 14.65 5.57 -1.77
CA PRO A 69 15.35 5.48 -3.07
C PRO A 69 14.78 6.40 -4.16
N PHE A 70 13.57 6.94 -3.98
CA PHE A 70 12.90 7.88 -4.87
C PHE A 70 12.50 9.16 -4.12
N GLY A 71 13.42 9.70 -3.31
CA GLY A 71 13.16 10.75 -2.35
C GLY A 71 12.69 12.09 -2.94
N GLY A 72 12.99 12.36 -4.21
CA GLY A 72 12.68 13.65 -4.82
C GLY A 72 13.22 14.82 -4.00
N ILE A 73 12.36 15.80 -3.69
CA ILE A 73 12.68 16.92 -2.81
C ILE A 73 12.73 16.54 -1.31
N GLY A 74 12.72 15.27 -0.99
CA GLY A 74 12.75 14.75 0.38
C GLY A 74 11.43 14.84 1.12
N ALA A 75 10.30 15.06 0.46
CA ALA A 75 9.03 15.36 1.14
C ALA A 75 8.63 14.29 2.17
N ARG A 76 8.81 13.00 1.88
CA ARG A 76 8.55 11.91 2.83
C ARG A 76 9.70 11.74 3.82
N ALA A 77 10.92 11.64 3.31
CA ALA A 77 12.09 11.34 4.12
C ALA A 77 12.40 12.44 5.16
N LEU A 78 12.22 13.72 4.82
CA LEU A 78 12.39 14.82 5.77
C LEU A 78 11.29 14.82 6.85
N ARG A 79 10.05 14.50 6.49
CA ARG A 79 8.99 14.28 7.46
C ARG A 79 9.34 13.14 8.42
N VAL A 80 9.90 12.05 7.89
CA VAL A 80 10.40 10.95 8.72
C VAL A 80 11.53 11.42 9.63
N ALA A 81 12.48 12.22 9.12
CA ALA A 81 13.58 12.76 9.92
C ALA A 81 13.12 13.63 11.08
N VAL A 82 12.10 14.47 10.87
CA VAL A 82 11.56 15.40 11.87
C VAL A 82 10.55 14.72 12.78
N GLU A 83 9.62 13.97 12.20
CA GLU A 83 8.41 13.49 12.89
C GLU A 83 8.58 12.09 13.49
N VAL A 84 9.65 11.33 13.12
CA VAL A 84 9.99 10.02 13.69
C VAL A 84 11.42 10.05 14.27
N PRO A 85 11.62 10.75 15.40
CA PRO A 85 12.96 11.04 15.91
C PRO A 85 13.78 9.80 16.29
N GLN A 86 13.13 8.66 16.53
CA GLN A 86 13.79 7.38 16.82
C GLN A 86 14.50 6.77 15.60
N LEU A 87 14.22 7.22 14.38
CA LEU A 87 15.03 6.92 13.19
C LEU A 87 16.25 7.85 13.20
N GLU A 88 17.42 7.23 13.33
CA GLU A 88 18.68 7.93 13.62
C GLU A 88 19.42 8.36 12.35
N GLN A 89 19.28 7.58 11.26
CA GLN A 89 19.91 7.85 9.97
C GLN A 89 18.89 7.72 8.85
N ILE A 90 18.81 8.76 8.03
CA ILE A 90 17.87 8.90 6.93
C ILE A 90 18.65 9.04 5.64
N TYR A 91 18.45 8.12 4.71
CA TYR A 91 19.10 8.13 3.40
C TYR A 91 18.09 8.55 2.34
N ILE A 92 18.40 9.63 1.65
CA ILE A 92 17.54 10.27 0.65
C ILE A 92 18.27 10.20 -0.69
N ASN A 93 17.72 9.44 -1.62
CA ASN A 93 18.26 9.29 -2.96
C ASN A 93 17.27 9.75 -4.02
N ASP A 94 17.74 10.44 -5.03
CA ASP A 94 16.99 10.68 -6.28
C ASP A 94 17.99 10.92 -7.42
N ILE A 95 17.62 10.49 -8.63
CA ILE A 95 18.46 10.74 -9.82
C ILE A 95 18.51 12.23 -10.21
N ASN A 96 17.52 13.02 -9.77
CA ASN A 96 17.44 14.46 -10.02
C ASN A 96 18.23 15.23 -8.96
N SER A 97 19.42 15.71 -9.32
CA SER A 97 20.28 16.48 -8.42
C SER A 97 19.63 17.77 -7.90
N VAL A 98 18.75 18.41 -8.68
CA VAL A 98 18.02 19.62 -8.26
C VAL A 98 17.05 19.31 -7.12
N ALA A 99 16.38 18.18 -7.20
CA ALA A 99 15.49 17.70 -6.13
C ALA A 99 16.30 17.39 -4.86
N VAL A 100 17.43 16.70 -5.00
CA VAL A 100 18.34 16.39 -3.89
C VAL A 100 18.88 17.66 -3.23
N ASP A 101 19.23 18.69 -4.00
CA ASP A 101 19.71 19.96 -3.45
C ASP A 101 18.59 20.74 -2.72
N ALA A 102 17.35 20.67 -3.20
CA ALA A 102 16.18 21.19 -2.46
C ALA A 102 15.99 20.43 -1.13
N ALA A 103 16.11 19.10 -1.15
CA ALA A 103 16.03 18.27 0.07
C ALA A 103 17.13 18.62 1.09
N LYS A 104 18.39 18.86 0.64
CA LYS A 104 19.50 19.28 1.52
C LYS A 104 19.21 20.61 2.21
N LYS A 105 18.73 21.61 1.44
CA LYS A 105 18.37 22.93 2.00
C LYS A 105 17.20 22.81 2.98
N ALA A 106 16.17 22.03 2.65
CA ALA A 106 15.06 21.78 3.55
C ALA A 106 15.50 21.06 4.84
N ALA A 107 16.47 20.14 4.77
CA ALA A 107 17.06 19.50 5.95
C ALA A 107 17.79 20.50 6.86
N GLN A 108 18.46 21.51 6.29
CA GLN A 108 19.08 22.61 7.06
C GLN A 108 18.03 23.45 7.79
N ILE A 109 16.94 23.82 7.11
CA ILE A 109 15.82 24.58 7.70
C ILE A 109 15.22 23.83 8.87
N ASN A 110 15.06 22.52 8.76
CA ASN A 110 14.49 21.67 9.81
C ASN A 110 15.52 21.21 10.87
N LEU A 111 16.76 21.61 10.78
CA LEU A 111 17.85 21.25 11.71
C LEU A 111 18.08 19.73 11.84
N VAL A 112 17.91 18.98 10.74
CA VAL A 112 18.07 17.51 10.69
C VAL A 112 19.19 17.04 9.76
N THR A 113 20.02 17.96 9.27
CA THR A 113 21.11 17.65 8.30
C THR A 113 22.04 16.56 8.82
N GLN A 114 22.39 16.57 10.13
CA GLN A 114 23.35 15.65 10.73
C GLN A 114 22.91 14.17 10.70
N LYS A 115 21.59 13.90 10.55
CA LYS A 115 21.09 12.54 10.43
C LYS A 115 20.67 12.17 8.99
N CYS A 116 20.81 13.07 8.03
CA CYS A 116 20.44 12.85 6.63
C CYS A 116 21.67 12.63 5.74
N THR A 117 21.65 11.56 4.96
CA THR A 117 22.61 11.30 3.89
C THR A 117 21.91 11.45 2.56
N PHE A 118 22.50 12.22 1.65
CA PHE A 118 21.92 12.53 0.34
C PHE A 118 22.77 11.95 -0.76
N THR A 119 22.15 11.25 -1.70
CA THR A 119 22.81 10.64 -2.86
C THR A 119 22.06 10.99 -4.15
N THR A 120 22.82 10.99 -5.26
CA THR A 120 22.26 11.17 -6.61
C THR A 120 22.67 9.95 -7.43
N GLN A 121 21.95 8.86 -7.26
CA GLN A 121 22.27 7.56 -7.86
C GLN A 121 21.04 6.98 -8.56
N GLU A 122 21.29 6.09 -9.52
CA GLU A 122 20.26 5.21 -10.04
C GLU A 122 19.80 4.28 -8.90
N VAL A 123 18.49 4.00 -8.83
CA VAL A 123 17.84 3.37 -7.68
C VAL A 123 18.33 1.96 -7.38
N VAL A 124 18.62 1.14 -8.41
CA VAL A 124 19.15 -0.21 -8.21
C VAL A 124 20.54 -0.14 -7.61
N GLY A 125 21.38 0.78 -8.10
CA GLY A 125 22.72 1.04 -7.54
C GLY A 125 22.64 1.46 -6.06
N PHE A 126 21.75 2.39 -5.72
CA PHE A 126 21.50 2.81 -4.34
C PHE A 126 21.07 1.65 -3.44
N LEU A 127 20.08 0.87 -3.84
CA LEU A 127 19.57 -0.25 -3.02
C LEU A 127 20.60 -1.39 -2.89
N THR A 128 21.32 -1.72 -3.96
CA THR A 128 22.32 -2.80 -3.93
C THR A 128 23.61 -2.42 -3.19
N SER A 129 23.94 -1.14 -3.11
CA SER A 129 25.05 -0.69 -2.26
C SER A 129 24.81 -0.97 -0.77
N HIS A 130 23.55 -1.14 -0.36
CA HIS A 130 23.17 -1.50 1.00
C HIS A 130 22.89 -3.01 1.19
N ASP A 131 23.03 -3.84 0.14
CA ASP A 131 22.93 -5.30 0.25
C ASP A 131 24.26 -5.95 0.65
N SER A 132 25.38 -5.28 0.44
CA SER A 132 26.71 -5.88 0.64
C SER A 132 27.00 -6.16 2.13
N LYS A 133 27.94 -7.10 2.40
CA LYS A 133 28.42 -7.38 3.75
C LYS A 133 29.13 -6.19 4.41
N THR A 134 29.52 -5.21 3.63
CA THR A 134 30.24 -3.99 4.06
C THR A 134 29.34 -2.82 4.39
N TYR A 135 28.08 -2.84 3.92
CA TYR A 135 27.11 -1.77 4.17
C TYR A 135 25.95 -2.27 5.03
N GLU A 136 25.47 -1.40 5.91
CA GLU A 136 24.33 -1.73 6.74
C GLU A 136 23.03 -1.64 5.94
N ARG A 137 22.23 -2.70 6.02
CA ARG A 137 20.87 -2.72 5.46
C ARG A 137 19.98 -1.79 6.25
N PHE A 138 18.96 -1.27 5.60
CA PHE A 138 17.97 -0.38 6.21
C PHE A 138 17.05 -1.09 7.20
N SER A 139 16.62 -0.38 8.22
CA SER A 139 15.54 -0.84 9.10
C SER A 139 14.17 -0.68 8.44
N ILE A 140 13.99 0.40 7.68
CA ILE A 140 12.79 0.69 6.87
C ILE A 140 13.23 1.17 5.50
N VAL A 141 12.61 0.66 4.42
CA VAL A 141 12.79 1.20 3.06
C VAL A 141 11.43 1.54 2.45
N ASP A 142 11.33 2.73 1.88
CA ASP A 142 10.13 3.21 1.21
C ASP A 142 10.32 3.27 -0.30
N LEU A 143 9.70 2.36 -1.03
CA LEU A 143 9.74 2.29 -2.50
C LEU A 143 8.51 3.01 -3.08
N ASP A 144 8.68 4.24 -3.55
CA ASP A 144 7.60 5.07 -4.12
C ASP A 144 7.95 5.59 -5.54
N PRO A 145 8.10 4.69 -6.54
CA PRO A 145 8.42 5.07 -7.91
C PRO A 145 7.21 5.67 -8.64
N PHE A 146 7.47 6.37 -9.73
CA PHE A 146 6.45 6.62 -10.73
C PHE A 146 6.08 5.30 -11.45
N GLY A 147 4.79 4.99 -11.50
CA GLY A 147 4.28 3.80 -12.19
C GLY A 147 4.44 2.52 -11.39
N SER A 148 5.13 1.54 -11.96
CA SER A 148 5.22 0.19 -11.40
C SER A 148 6.45 0.00 -10.51
N PRO A 149 6.29 -0.52 -9.28
CA PRO A 149 7.42 -0.88 -8.41
C PRO A 149 8.07 -2.23 -8.80
N SER A 150 7.49 -2.99 -9.71
CA SER A 150 7.82 -4.40 -9.94
C SER A 150 9.28 -4.66 -10.26
N ALA A 151 9.94 -3.72 -10.98
CA ALA A 151 11.35 -3.84 -11.37
C ALA A 151 12.33 -3.73 -10.18
N TYR A 152 11.88 -3.19 -9.05
CA TYR A 152 12.75 -2.84 -7.91
C TYR A 152 12.56 -3.73 -6.69
N ILE A 153 11.58 -4.65 -6.70
CA ILE A 153 11.21 -5.43 -5.49
C ILE A 153 12.36 -6.36 -5.05
N ASP A 154 13.13 -6.96 -5.96
CA ASP A 154 14.26 -7.83 -5.60
C ASP A 154 15.34 -7.04 -4.85
N CYS A 155 15.83 -5.93 -5.40
CA CYS A 155 16.84 -5.10 -4.74
C CYS A 155 16.32 -4.43 -3.46
N LEU A 156 15.03 -4.04 -3.41
CA LEU A 156 14.38 -3.57 -2.19
C LEU A 156 14.47 -4.60 -1.05
N LEU A 157 14.09 -5.84 -1.31
CA LEU A 157 14.10 -6.91 -0.30
C LEU A 157 15.52 -7.28 0.16
N ARG A 158 16.53 -7.11 -0.70
CA ARG A 158 17.94 -7.31 -0.33
C ARG A 158 18.48 -6.20 0.55
N SER A 159 17.98 -4.97 0.38
CA SER A 159 18.46 -3.79 1.11
C SER A 159 17.88 -3.63 2.52
N VAL A 160 16.88 -4.42 2.91
CA VAL A 160 16.23 -4.33 4.21
C VAL A 160 16.78 -5.34 5.22
N ASN A 161 16.85 -4.96 6.49
CA ASN A 161 17.23 -5.82 7.60
C ASN A 161 16.20 -6.92 7.86
N LYS A 162 16.67 -8.04 8.42
CA LYS A 162 15.78 -9.05 9.04
C LYS A 162 15.02 -8.41 10.20
N GLY A 163 13.69 -8.54 10.20
CA GLY A 163 12.81 -7.85 11.15
C GLY A 163 12.58 -6.37 10.81
N GLY A 164 13.01 -5.92 9.63
CA GLY A 164 12.72 -4.59 9.11
C GLY A 164 11.38 -4.50 8.38
N MET A 165 11.12 -3.32 7.82
CA MET A 165 9.90 -3.02 7.06
C MET A 165 10.24 -2.55 5.65
N VAL A 166 9.43 -2.97 4.69
CA VAL A 166 9.37 -2.35 3.36
C VAL A 166 7.97 -1.80 3.11
N SER A 167 7.90 -0.65 2.48
CA SER A 167 6.66 -0.07 1.94
C SER A 167 6.78 0.09 0.43
N ILE A 168 5.70 -0.23 -0.27
CA ILE A 168 5.66 -0.29 -1.73
C ILE A 168 4.44 0.50 -2.21
N THR A 169 4.67 1.48 -3.09
CA THR A 169 3.63 2.21 -3.80
C THR A 169 3.60 1.80 -5.27
N ALA A 170 2.42 1.63 -5.81
CA ALA A 170 2.17 1.49 -7.24
C ALA A 170 1.21 2.59 -7.70
N THR A 171 1.57 3.29 -8.77
CA THR A 171 0.72 4.33 -9.40
C THR A 171 0.25 3.93 -10.79
N ASP A 172 0.63 2.76 -11.30
CA ASP A 172 0.12 2.17 -12.55
C ASP A 172 -1.23 1.46 -12.34
N THR A 173 -2.17 2.18 -11.72
CA THR A 173 -3.50 1.67 -11.34
C THR A 173 -4.29 1.13 -12.51
N ALA A 174 -4.19 1.73 -13.70
CA ALA A 174 -4.83 1.21 -14.91
C ALA A 174 -4.35 -0.22 -15.27
N VAL A 175 -3.06 -0.51 -15.05
CA VAL A 175 -2.51 -1.85 -15.26
C VAL A 175 -3.05 -2.82 -14.22
N LEU A 176 -2.92 -2.46 -12.95
CA LEU A 176 -3.29 -3.32 -11.82
C LEU A 176 -4.80 -3.53 -11.68
N CYS A 177 -5.62 -2.54 -12.04
CA CYS A 177 -7.08 -2.66 -12.02
C CYS A 177 -7.69 -3.22 -13.31
N GLY A 178 -6.88 -3.78 -14.22
CA GLY A 178 -7.35 -4.64 -15.31
C GLY A 178 -7.65 -3.94 -16.63
N VAL A 179 -7.33 -2.64 -16.80
CA VAL A 179 -7.44 -1.97 -18.12
C VAL A 179 -6.40 -2.54 -19.09
N HIS A 180 -5.22 -2.89 -18.60
CA HIS A 180 -4.12 -3.47 -19.40
C HIS A 180 -3.68 -4.84 -18.84
N PRO A 181 -4.49 -5.90 -18.97
CA PRO A 181 -4.25 -7.18 -18.29
C PRO A 181 -2.97 -7.88 -18.72
N GLN A 182 -2.58 -7.77 -20.01
CA GLN A 182 -1.34 -8.38 -20.51
C GLN A 182 -0.09 -7.70 -19.92
N VAL A 183 -0.14 -6.38 -19.72
CA VAL A 183 0.94 -5.63 -19.06
C VAL A 183 1.02 -6.02 -17.58
N CYS A 184 -0.11 -6.22 -16.93
CA CYS A 184 -0.17 -6.71 -15.55
C CYS A 184 0.45 -8.10 -15.42
N MET A 185 0.05 -9.05 -16.29
CA MET A 185 0.62 -10.39 -16.35
C MET A 185 2.16 -10.35 -16.44
N ARG A 186 2.70 -9.51 -17.32
CA ARG A 186 4.15 -9.38 -17.53
C ARG A 186 4.88 -8.76 -16.34
N LYS A 187 4.27 -7.74 -15.70
CA LYS A 187 4.93 -6.99 -14.61
C LYS A 187 4.70 -7.62 -13.24
N TYR A 188 3.51 -8.14 -12.99
CA TYR A 188 3.08 -8.61 -11.67
C TYR A 188 2.86 -10.13 -11.60
N TYR A 189 3.11 -10.86 -12.69
CA TYR A 189 2.91 -12.31 -12.81
C TYR A 189 1.51 -12.77 -12.40
N GLY A 190 0.52 -11.90 -12.54
CA GLY A 190 -0.86 -12.20 -12.19
C GLY A 190 -1.85 -11.48 -13.10
N LYS A 191 -2.96 -12.15 -13.40
CA LYS A 191 -4.05 -11.61 -14.22
C LYS A 191 -4.97 -10.77 -13.34
N PRO A 192 -5.21 -9.48 -13.64
CA PRO A 192 -6.20 -8.65 -12.96
C PRO A 192 -7.60 -8.90 -13.51
N LEU A 193 -8.62 -8.37 -12.82
CA LEU A 193 -9.98 -8.20 -13.34
C LEU A 193 -10.39 -6.73 -13.22
N ASN A 194 -11.06 -6.23 -14.26
CA ASN A 194 -11.66 -4.90 -14.26
C ASN A 194 -13.11 -5.01 -13.77
N ASN A 195 -13.29 -4.88 -12.46
CA ASN A 195 -14.58 -5.01 -11.79
C ASN A 195 -14.66 -4.08 -10.58
N HIS A 196 -15.75 -4.14 -9.81
CA HIS A 196 -16.01 -3.24 -8.69
C HIS A 196 -15.00 -3.35 -7.54
N TYR A 197 -14.33 -4.49 -7.37
CA TYR A 197 -13.30 -4.70 -6.34
C TYR A 197 -11.88 -4.81 -6.94
N ALA A 198 -11.67 -4.22 -8.12
CA ALA A 198 -10.37 -4.20 -8.80
C ALA A 198 -9.23 -3.63 -7.93
N ARG A 199 -9.51 -2.71 -7.01
CA ARG A 199 -8.50 -2.18 -6.07
C ARG A 199 -8.01 -3.22 -5.08
N GLU A 200 -8.89 -4.06 -4.55
CA GLU A 200 -8.46 -5.17 -3.69
C GLU A 200 -7.65 -6.19 -4.48
N THR A 201 -8.11 -6.55 -5.69
CA THR A 201 -7.37 -7.42 -6.61
C THR A 201 -5.97 -6.86 -6.90
N ALA A 202 -5.86 -5.56 -7.14
CA ALA A 202 -4.59 -4.87 -7.41
C ALA A 202 -3.63 -4.91 -6.21
N LEU A 203 -4.09 -4.65 -5.00
CA LEU A 203 -3.29 -4.80 -3.77
C LEU A 203 -2.80 -6.24 -3.60
N ARG A 204 -3.68 -7.21 -3.82
CA ARG A 204 -3.35 -8.65 -3.73
C ARG A 204 -2.33 -9.09 -4.78
N LEU A 205 -2.31 -8.47 -5.97
CA LEU A 205 -1.28 -8.66 -6.99
C LEU A 205 0.09 -8.14 -6.55
N ILE A 206 0.14 -6.94 -5.97
CA ILE A 206 1.38 -6.36 -5.43
C ILE A 206 1.94 -7.26 -4.31
N ILE A 207 1.08 -7.69 -3.39
CA ILE A 207 1.48 -8.55 -2.26
C ILE A 207 1.97 -9.91 -2.78
N SER A 208 1.26 -10.51 -3.73
CA SER A 208 1.64 -11.79 -4.35
C SER A 208 3.03 -11.73 -4.99
N LEU A 209 3.28 -10.71 -5.84
CA LEU A 209 4.59 -10.51 -6.46
C LEU A 209 5.69 -10.35 -5.41
N THR A 210 5.44 -9.51 -4.41
CA THR A 210 6.42 -9.25 -3.33
C THR A 210 6.73 -10.53 -2.55
N ALA A 211 5.70 -11.32 -2.22
CA ALA A 211 5.86 -12.58 -1.49
C ALA A 211 6.62 -13.64 -2.30
N LEU A 212 6.35 -13.75 -3.62
CA LEU A 212 7.06 -14.68 -4.51
C LEU A 212 8.54 -14.32 -4.66
N ILE A 213 8.84 -13.02 -4.81
CA ILE A 213 10.24 -12.57 -4.90
C ILE A 213 10.95 -12.76 -3.55
N ALA A 214 10.28 -12.47 -2.42
CA ALA A 214 10.84 -12.71 -1.09
C ALA A 214 11.16 -14.18 -0.86
N ALA A 215 10.26 -15.09 -1.25
CA ALA A 215 10.47 -16.53 -1.07
C ALA A 215 11.71 -17.03 -1.81
N ARG A 216 12.03 -16.52 -3.00
CA ARG A 216 13.27 -16.83 -3.74
C ARG A 216 14.54 -16.43 -2.99
N LEU A 217 14.42 -15.49 -2.05
CA LEU A 217 15.53 -14.97 -1.22
C LEU A 217 15.57 -15.61 0.18
N ASP A 218 14.82 -16.69 0.41
CA ASP A 218 14.60 -17.29 1.75
C ASP A 218 13.96 -16.30 2.75
N LEU A 219 13.30 -15.24 2.24
CA LEU A 219 12.60 -14.24 3.03
C LEU A 219 11.09 -14.51 3.03
N VAL A 220 10.44 -13.97 4.05
CA VAL A 220 8.98 -13.97 4.17
C VAL A 220 8.53 -12.54 4.42
N VAL A 221 7.53 -12.11 3.67
CA VAL A 221 6.87 -10.83 3.88
C VAL A 221 5.48 -11.06 4.48
N HIS A 222 5.14 -10.24 5.48
CA HIS A 222 3.81 -10.23 6.09
C HIS A 222 3.21 -8.85 5.87
N PRO A 223 2.10 -8.73 5.12
CA PRO A 223 1.40 -7.46 4.99
C PRO A 223 0.84 -7.06 6.36
N ILE A 224 1.19 -5.85 6.81
CA ILE A 224 0.76 -5.32 8.11
C ILE A 224 -0.29 -4.21 7.95
N PHE A 225 -0.26 -3.51 6.82
CA PHE A 225 -1.25 -2.50 6.47
C PHE A 225 -1.26 -2.28 4.95
N VAL A 226 -2.44 -2.01 4.40
CA VAL A 226 -2.63 -1.62 3.01
C VAL A 226 -3.53 -0.39 2.92
N HIS A 227 -3.31 0.41 1.90
CA HIS A 227 -4.12 1.57 1.63
C HIS A 227 -4.27 1.79 0.12
N ALA A 228 -5.49 2.11 -0.31
CA ALA A 228 -5.79 2.46 -1.70
C ALA A 228 -6.44 3.83 -1.77
N ASN A 229 -6.02 4.66 -2.70
CA ASN A 229 -6.68 5.90 -3.05
C ASN A 229 -6.81 5.99 -4.58
N LEU A 230 -7.48 7.04 -5.09
CA LEU A 230 -7.82 7.22 -6.51
C LEU A 230 -6.64 6.93 -7.47
N HIS A 231 -5.42 7.31 -7.09
CA HIS A 231 -4.26 7.32 -7.98
C HIS A 231 -3.09 6.45 -7.52
N TYR A 232 -3.21 5.76 -6.39
CA TYR A 232 -2.15 4.89 -5.90
C TYR A 232 -2.68 3.75 -5.03
N LEU A 233 -1.89 2.69 -5.01
CA LEU A 233 -2.05 1.51 -4.16
C LEU A 233 -0.79 1.40 -3.32
N ARG A 234 -0.94 1.16 -2.03
CA ARG A 234 0.20 1.09 -1.13
C ARG A 234 0.07 -0.07 -0.15
N ALA A 235 1.17 -0.79 0.04
CA ALA A 235 1.26 -1.91 0.97
C ALA A 235 2.54 -1.79 1.82
N TYR A 236 2.42 -2.16 3.10
CA TYR A 236 3.49 -2.16 4.09
C TYR A 236 3.70 -3.59 4.58
N PHE A 237 4.96 -4.01 4.65
CA PHE A 237 5.32 -5.38 4.98
C PHE A 237 6.41 -5.41 6.04
N THR A 238 6.29 -6.29 7.02
CA THR A 238 7.45 -6.74 7.78
C THR A 238 8.18 -7.82 7.01
N VAL A 239 9.51 -7.88 7.17
CA VAL A 239 10.38 -8.83 6.48
C VAL A 239 11.08 -9.73 7.49
N SER A 240 10.90 -11.03 7.37
CA SER A 240 11.54 -12.02 8.22
C SER A 240 12.30 -13.09 7.39
N VAL A 241 13.09 -13.92 8.05
CA VAL A 241 13.79 -15.04 7.41
C VAL A 241 13.23 -16.35 7.91
N SER A 242 12.66 -17.14 7.00
CA SER A 242 12.15 -18.47 7.33
C SER A 242 12.05 -19.31 6.05
N ARG A 243 13.00 -20.20 5.83
CA ARG A 243 12.96 -21.14 4.69
C ARG A 243 11.69 -21.99 4.70
N LYS A 244 11.26 -22.44 5.89
CA LYS A 244 10.04 -23.24 6.05
C LYS A 244 8.79 -22.48 5.57
N GLU A 245 8.67 -21.20 5.94
CA GLU A 245 7.53 -20.39 5.50
C GLU A 245 7.66 -19.94 4.04
N ALA A 246 8.88 -19.65 3.57
CA ALA A 246 9.15 -19.36 2.17
C ALA A 246 8.72 -20.52 1.27
N ASN A 247 9.03 -21.78 1.64
CA ASN A 247 8.58 -22.97 0.93
C ASN A 247 7.04 -23.13 0.91
N SER A 248 6.34 -22.50 1.85
CA SER A 248 4.87 -22.58 1.93
C SER A 248 4.14 -21.35 1.33
N VAL A 249 4.85 -20.47 0.62
CA VAL A 249 4.28 -19.24 0.05
C VAL A 249 3.06 -19.51 -0.83
N PHE A 250 3.07 -20.59 -1.62
CA PHE A 250 1.97 -20.97 -2.51
C PHE A 250 0.67 -21.34 -1.78
N LYS A 251 0.70 -21.64 -0.47
CA LYS A 251 -0.52 -21.82 0.34
C LYS A 251 -1.27 -20.51 0.60
N ARG A 252 -0.63 -19.38 0.36
CA ARG A 252 -1.17 -18.01 0.56
C ARG A 252 -1.48 -17.33 -0.76
N ILE A 253 -1.17 -17.96 -1.87
CA ILE A 253 -1.35 -17.44 -3.23
C ILE A 253 -2.32 -18.36 -3.98
N GLY A 254 -3.23 -17.76 -4.71
CA GLY A 254 -4.25 -18.49 -5.44
C GLY A 254 -4.93 -17.63 -6.49
N TYR A 255 -6.17 -17.95 -6.74
CA TYR A 255 -6.99 -17.33 -7.77
C TYR A 255 -8.29 -16.81 -7.18
N LEU A 256 -8.84 -15.78 -7.80
CA LEU A 256 -10.22 -15.38 -7.65
C LEU A 256 -11.02 -15.95 -8.82
N ARG A 257 -12.08 -16.69 -8.53
CA ARG A 257 -13.16 -17.00 -9.48
C ARG A 257 -14.25 -15.94 -9.33
N ASP A 258 -14.63 -15.30 -10.41
CA ASP A 258 -15.67 -14.27 -10.48
C ASP A 258 -16.69 -14.64 -11.56
N CYS A 259 -17.92 -14.87 -11.17
CA CYS A 259 -19.01 -15.12 -12.09
C CYS A 259 -19.72 -13.82 -12.45
N THR A 260 -19.41 -13.25 -13.60
CA THR A 260 -20.01 -11.99 -14.06
C THR A 260 -21.53 -12.07 -14.24
N LYS A 261 -22.10 -13.28 -14.42
CA LYS A 261 -23.55 -13.49 -14.59
C LYS A 261 -24.29 -13.39 -13.26
N CYS A 262 -23.94 -14.18 -12.26
CA CYS A 262 -24.66 -14.20 -10.97
C CYS A 262 -23.96 -13.40 -9.87
N GLY A 263 -22.68 -13.03 -10.02
CA GLY A 263 -21.90 -12.32 -8.99
C GLY A 263 -21.26 -13.23 -7.95
N ASN A 264 -21.37 -14.56 -8.12
CA ASN A 264 -20.67 -15.49 -7.25
C ASN A 264 -19.17 -15.34 -7.37
N ARG A 265 -18.48 -15.22 -6.25
CA ARG A 265 -17.03 -15.07 -6.20
C ARG A 265 -16.43 -15.79 -5.00
N ASN A 266 -15.28 -16.39 -5.23
CA ASN A 266 -14.50 -17.01 -4.16
C ASN A 266 -13.01 -17.07 -4.50
N ALA A 267 -12.18 -17.13 -3.47
CA ALA A 267 -10.74 -17.37 -3.59
C ALA A 267 -10.47 -18.87 -3.48
N ILE A 268 -9.58 -19.36 -4.34
CA ILE A 268 -9.16 -20.78 -4.38
C ILE A 268 -7.64 -20.87 -4.50
N THR A 269 -7.04 -21.92 -3.98
CA THR A 269 -5.59 -22.20 -4.13
C THR A 269 -5.28 -22.86 -5.46
N ASP A 270 -6.13 -23.78 -5.88
CA ASP A 270 -5.96 -24.58 -7.09
C ASP A 270 -7.09 -24.29 -8.07
N TYR A 271 -6.76 -24.23 -9.32
CA TYR A 271 -7.72 -23.98 -10.40
C TYR A 271 -7.74 -25.11 -11.42
N SER A 272 -8.90 -25.73 -11.57
CA SER A 272 -9.19 -26.65 -12.68
C SER A 272 -9.86 -25.88 -13.81
N LYS A 273 -9.24 -25.87 -14.98
CA LYS A 273 -9.74 -25.15 -16.14
C LYS A 273 -11.10 -25.71 -16.58
N GLY A 274 -12.09 -24.82 -16.71
CA GLY A 274 -13.40 -25.17 -17.27
C GLY A 274 -14.47 -25.53 -16.24
N GLU A 275 -14.21 -25.42 -14.93
CA GLU A 275 -15.26 -25.57 -13.94
C GLU A 275 -16.33 -24.48 -14.09
N PRO A 276 -17.63 -24.86 -14.23
CA PRO A 276 -18.71 -23.90 -14.28
C PRO A 276 -19.01 -23.32 -12.89
N CYS A 277 -19.67 -22.16 -12.89
CA CYS A 277 -20.18 -21.57 -11.66
C CYS A 277 -21.20 -22.50 -11.00
N GLU A 278 -20.98 -22.85 -9.73
CA GLU A 278 -21.81 -23.75 -8.95
C GLU A 278 -23.25 -23.22 -8.74
N LEU A 279 -23.46 -21.90 -8.85
CA LEU A 279 -24.80 -21.30 -8.65
C LEU A 279 -25.58 -21.16 -9.96
N CYS A 280 -24.92 -20.89 -11.10
CA CYS A 280 -25.64 -20.58 -12.33
C CYS A 280 -25.14 -21.30 -13.59
N GLY A 281 -24.15 -22.19 -13.47
CA GLY A 281 -23.58 -22.96 -14.57
C GLY A 281 -22.74 -22.15 -15.59
N SER A 282 -22.57 -20.84 -15.40
CA SER A 282 -21.81 -19.99 -16.33
C SER A 282 -20.31 -20.11 -16.10
N THR A 283 -19.51 -19.70 -17.09
CA THR A 283 -18.05 -19.69 -16.97
C THR A 283 -17.57 -18.59 -16.01
N TYR A 284 -16.58 -18.91 -15.17
CA TYR A 284 -15.91 -17.94 -14.32
C TYR A 284 -14.88 -17.10 -15.09
N SER A 285 -14.82 -15.82 -14.78
CA SER A 285 -13.64 -15.00 -15.00
C SER A 285 -12.63 -15.24 -13.91
N LEU A 286 -11.33 -15.27 -14.25
CA LEU A 286 -10.26 -15.54 -13.29
C LEU A 286 -9.32 -14.37 -13.14
N ALA A 287 -8.94 -14.06 -11.89
CA ALA A 287 -7.76 -13.28 -11.56
C ALA A 287 -6.74 -14.16 -10.81
N GLY A 288 -5.46 -13.87 -10.94
CA GLY A 288 -4.37 -14.59 -10.23
C GLY A 288 -3.07 -14.62 -11.04
N TYR A 289 -1.95 -14.87 -10.41
CA TYR A 289 -1.79 -15.26 -8.98
C TYR A 289 -2.04 -14.09 -8.03
N LEU A 290 -2.86 -14.30 -7.03
CA LEU A 290 -3.22 -13.31 -6.02
C LEU A 290 -2.86 -13.79 -4.61
N TRP A 291 -2.52 -12.84 -3.74
CA TRP A 291 -2.49 -13.08 -2.30
C TRP A 291 -3.93 -13.27 -1.79
N ILE A 292 -4.25 -14.46 -1.24
CA ILE A 292 -5.62 -14.83 -0.85
C ILE A 292 -5.87 -14.83 0.66
N THR A 293 -4.88 -14.40 1.45
CA THR A 293 -5.00 -14.29 2.91
C THR A 293 -5.15 -12.83 3.36
N ARG A 294 -4.93 -12.54 4.63
CA ARG A 294 -5.10 -11.23 5.26
C ARG A 294 -4.28 -10.14 4.59
N LEU A 295 -4.85 -8.93 4.49
CA LEU A 295 -4.21 -7.75 3.91
C LEU A 295 -3.51 -6.87 4.95
N PHE A 296 -3.83 -7.03 6.22
CA PHE A 296 -3.26 -6.26 7.33
C PHE A 296 -3.23 -7.08 8.63
N ASP A 297 -2.43 -6.59 9.57
CA ASP A 297 -2.35 -7.10 10.94
C ASP A 297 -3.22 -6.22 11.84
N LYS A 298 -4.28 -6.80 12.42
CA LYS A 298 -5.23 -6.06 13.28
C LYS A 298 -4.59 -5.48 14.54
N ASP A 299 -3.60 -6.16 15.11
CA ASP A 299 -2.93 -5.64 16.30
C ASP A 299 -2.01 -4.47 15.94
N PHE A 300 -1.38 -4.50 14.77
CA PHE A 300 -0.65 -3.34 14.25
C PHE A 300 -1.60 -2.17 13.98
N VAL A 301 -2.76 -2.41 13.37
CA VAL A 301 -3.79 -1.38 13.12
C VAL A 301 -4.29 -0.77 14.43
N LYS A 302 -4.52 -1.56 15.49
CA LYS A 302 -4.90 -1.06 16.82
C LYS A 302 -3.80 -0.17 17.42
N LYS A 303 -2.52 -0.54 17.28
CA LYS A 303 -1.38 0.30 17.69
C LYS A 303 -1.37 1.64 16.92
N MET A 304 -1.64 1.63 15.60
CA MET A 304 -1.78 2.85 14.81
C MET A 304 -2.92 3.74 15.33
N SER A 305 -4.10 3.16 15.61
CA SER A 305 -5.25 3.89 16.17
C SER A 305 -4.92 4.51 17.51
N TYR A 306 -4.31 3.75 18.40
CA TYR A 306 -3.89 4.25 19.71
C TYR A 306 -2.90 5.42 19.61
N LEU A 307 -1.90 5.29 18.73
CA LEU A 307 -0.92 6.35 18.50
C LEU A 307 -1.57 7.61 17.90
N LEU A 308 -2.55 7.45 17.04
CA LEU A 308 -3.31 8.55 16.45
C LEU A 308 -4.18 9.29 17.47
N ASP A 309 -4.72 8.58 18.45
CA ASP A 309 -5.58 9.16 19.50
C ASP A 309 -4.79 9.86 20.60
N THR A 310 -3.55 9.43 20.85
CA THR A 310 -2.69 9.96 21.93
C THR A 310 -1.76 11.10 21.50
N ASN A 311 -1.65 11.36 20.20
CA ASN A 311 -0.81 12.43 19.65
C ASN A 311 -1.67 13.53 19.00
N ASP A 312 -1.84 14.65 19.66
CA ASP A 312 -2.51 15.85 19.11
C ASP A 312 -1.78 16.44 17.89
N ASP A 313 -0.58 16.02 17.64
CA ASP A 313 0.33 16.50 16.61
C ASP A 313 0.10 15.90 15.22
N VAL A 314 -0.80 14.97 15.09
CA VAL A 314 -0.95 14.20 13.83
C VAL A 314 -2.16 14.66 13.03
N VAL A 315 -1.93 15.61 12.07
CA VAL A 315 -2.51 15.48 10.74
C VAL A 315 -3.88 16.13 10.48
N ALA A 316 -3.94 16.99 9.47
CA ALA A 316 -5.18 17.48 8.85
C ALA A 316 -6.09 16.34 8.30
N SER A 317 -5.54 15.14 8.10
CA SER A 317 -6.26 13.94 7.65
C SER A 317 -6.82 13.07 8.79
N MET A 318 -6.79 13.56 10.03
CA MET A 318 -7.04 12.76 11.24
C MET A 318 -8.39 12.04 11.23
N GLN A 319 -9.47 12.73 10.86
CA GLN A 319 -10.81 12.13 10.85
C GLN A 319 -10.92 10.97 9.83
N TYR A 320 -10.34 11.16 8.64
CA TYR A 320 -10.32 10.10 7.63
C TYR A 320 -9.54 8.89 8.13
N LEU A 321 -8.36 9.10 8.73
CA LEU A 321 -7.52 8.03 9.26
C LEU A 321 -8.20 7.29 10.41
N LYS A 322 -8.79 7.99 11.38
CA LYS A 322 -9.55 7.37 12.48
C LYS A 322 -10.66 6.47 11.95
N LYS A 323 -11.45 6.95 10.99
CA LYS A 323 -12.51 6.16 10.36
C LYS A 323 -11.95 4.93 9.64
N THR A 324 -10.86 5.10 8.87
CA THR A 324 -10.25 4.00 8.12
C THR A 324 -9.69 2.93 9.05
N LEU A 325 -8.94 3.32 10.09
CA LEU A 325 -8.36 2.38 11.04
C LEU A 325 -9.43 1.65 11.87
N ALA A 326 -10.49 2.35 12.29
CA ALA A 326 -11.63 1.73 12.94
C ALA A 326 -12.28 0.67 12.03
N THR A 327 -12.50 0.99 10.76
CA THR A 327 -13.01 0.02 9.78
C THR A 327 -12.08 -1.18 9.63
N CYS A 328 -10.76 -0.98 9.47
CA CYS A 328 -9.79 -2.08 9.36
C CYS A 328 -9.81 -3.00 10.60
N THR A 329 -10.03 -2.45 11.80
CA THR A 329 -10.09 -3.23 13.03
C THR A 329 -11.29 -4.18 13.05
N GLU A 330 -12.43 -3.74 12.53
CA GLU A 330 -13.68 -4.51 12.49
C GLU A 330 -13.81 -5.39 11.24
N GLU A 331 -13.07 -5.08 10.18
CA GLU A 331 -13.16 -5.77 8.88
C GLU A 331 -12.88 -7.28 9.01
N LEU A 332 -13.66 -8.10 8.30
CA LEU A 332 -13.40 -9.53 8.13
C LEU A 332 -12.19 -9.72 7.22
N ASP A 333 -11.00 -9.75 7.80
CA ASP A 333 -9.72 -9.81 7.08
C ASP A 333 -9.37 -11.20 6.54
N ASP A 334 -10.05 -12.23 7.01
CA ASP A 334 -9.97 -13.62 6.55
C ASP A 334 -10.86 -13.89 5.32
N ILE A 335 -11.77 -12.96 4.98
CA ILE A 335 -12.64 -13.07 3.80
C ILE A 335 -12.09 -12.15 2.71
N PRO A 336 -11.54 -12.71 1.62
CA PRO A 336 -11.09 -11.93 0.48
C PRO A 336 -12.29 -11.46 -0.36
N PHE A 337 -12.14 -10.27 -0.93
CA PHE A 337 -13.08 -9.59 -1.81
C PHE A 337 -14.41 -9.22 -1.16
N TYR A 338 -14.82 -7.99 -1.43
CA TYR A 338 -16.03 -7.39 -0.88
C TYR A 338 -17.16 -7.33 -1.94
N PHE A 339 -18.39 -7.20 -1.49
CA PHE A 339 -19.55 -6.83 -2.28
C PHE A 339 -19.84 -5.35 -2.15
N LEU A 340 -20.52 -4.77 -3.15
CA LEU A 340 -21.04 -3.40 -3.06
C LEU A 340 -22.55 -3.40 -2.82
N SER A 341 -23.04 -2.43 -2.04
CA SER A 341 -24.47 -2.21 -1.85
C SER A 341 -25.20 -1.99 -3.18
N ASP A 342 -24.59 -1.22 -4.09
CA ASP A 342 -25.16 -0.93 -5.42
C ASP A 342 -25.20 -2.18 -6.33
N GLU A 343 -24.20 -3.06 -6.21
CA GLU A 343 -24.18 -4.35 -6.94
C GLU A 343 -25.37 -5.22 -6.51
N VAL A 344 -25.61 -5.30 -5.22
CA VAL A 344 -26.72 -6.10 -4.65
C VAL A 344 -28.09 -5.49 -5.03
N ALA A 345 -28.23 -4.18 -4.87
CA ALA A 345 -29.45 -3.45 -5.23
C ALA A 345 -29.81 -3.60 -6.72
N SER A 346 -28.81 -3.51 -7.60
CA SER A 346 -28.96 -3.74 -9.04
C SER A 346 -29.52 -5.15 -9.35
N ARG A 347 -29.05 -6.16 -8.64
CA ARG A 347 -29.52 -7.56 -8.81
C ARG A 347 -30.94 -7.76 -8.28
N LEU A 348 -31.29 -7.09 -7.19
CA LEU A 348 -32.64 -7.09 -6.61
C LEU A 348 -33.61 -6.18 -7.38
N LYS A 349 -33.13 -5.32 -8.28
CA LYS A 349 -33.87 -4.26 -8.98
C LYS A 349 -34.54 -3.29 -7.99
N THR A 350 -33.84 -2.94 -6.93
CA THR A 350 -34.27 -2.02 -5.87
C THR A 350 -33.30 -0.85 -5.74
N ASN A 351 -33.63 0.13 -4.91
CA ASN A 351 -32.66 1.13 -4.46
C ASN A 351 -31.67 0.52 -3.46
N PRO A 352 -30.41 0.98 -3.42
CA PRO A 352 -29.45 0.50 -2.45
C PRO A 352 -29.88 0.80 -1.02
N ASP A 353 -29.91 -0.21 -0.16
CA ASP A 353 -30.09 -0.03 1.28
C ASP A 353 -28.83 0.61 1.90
N PRO A 354 -28.97 1.36 3.00
CA PRO A 354 -27.85 1.81 3.79
C PRO A 354 -26.93 0.64 4.18
N LEU A 355 -25.63 0.78 3.98
CA LEU A 355 -24.66 -0.28 4.21
C LEU A 355 -24.76 -0.91 5.62
N GLN A 356 -25.05 -0.09 6.63
CA GLN A 356 -25.21 -0.57 7.99
C GLN A 356 -26.42 -1.54 8.12
N LYS A 357 -27.53 -1.23 7.45
CA LYS A 357 -28.73 -2.11 7.42
C LYS A 357 -28.40 -3.46 6.77
N ILE A 358 -27.68 -3.45 5.65
CA ILE A 358 -27.24 -4.68 4.97
C ILE A 358 -26.42 -5.57 5.92
N ILE A 359 -25.45 -4.98 6.61
CA ILE A 359 -24.57 -5.69 7.55
C ILE A 359 -25.39 -6.29 8.71
N GLU A 360 -26.33 -5.53 9.26
CA GLU A 360 -27.19 -5.97 10.37
C GLU A 360 -28.14 -7.10 9.96
N GLN A 361 -28.75 -7.03 8.78
CA GLN A 361 -29.63 -8.09 8.26
C GLN A 361 -28.85 -9.38 8.01
N LEU A 362 -27.64 -9.32 7.43
CA LEU A 362 -26.79 -10.48 7.24
C LEU A 362 -26.39 -11.11 8.59
N ARG A 363 -26.01 -10.30 9.58
CA ARG A 363 -25.68 -10.77 10.92
C ARG A 363 -26.87 -11.41 11.62
N SER A 364 -28.05 -10.82 11.50
CA SER A 364 -29.30 -11.36 12.08
C SER A 364 -29.70 -12.70 11.43
N SER A 365 -29.29 -12.93 10.20
CA SER A 365 -29.50 -14.18 9.46
C SER A 365 -28.39 -15.23 9.71
N GLY A 366 -27.45 -14.96 10.62
CA GLY A 366 -26.40 -15.89 11.04
C GLY A 366 -25.10 -15.80 10.25
N HIS A 367 -24.95 -14.85 9.33
CA HIS A 367 -23.73 -14.64 8.56
C HIS A 367 -22.79 -13.64 9.24
N ARG A 368 -21.50 -13.86 9.14
CA ARG A 368 -20.52 -12.83 9.49
C ARG A 368 -20.59 -11.71 8.43
N SER A 369 -20.57 -10.47 8.85
CA SER A 369 -20.52 -9.33 7.94
C SER A 369 -19.84 -8.12 8.56
N SER A 370 -19.10 -7.35 7.74
CA SER A 370 -18.40 -6.11 8.15
C SER A 370 -18.30 -5.15 6.98
N ARG A 371 -17.99 -3.89 7.29
CA ARG A 371 -17.52 -2.94 6.27
C ARG A 371 -16.15 -3.37 5.76
N THR A 372 -15.76 -2.88 4.57
CA THR A 372 -14.38 -2.91 4.10
C THR A 372 -13.77 -1.51 4.14
N SER A 373 -12.47 -1.45 4.40
CA SER A 373 -11.69 -0.20 4.35
C SER A 373 -11.34 0.25 2.93
N LEU A 374 -11.55 -0.60 1.94
CA LEU A 374 -11.15 -0.37 0.54
C LEU A 374 -12.21 0.32 -0.31
N ASP A 375 -13.47 0.30 0.14
CA ASP A 375 -14.58 0.99 -0.53
C ASP A 375 -15.63 1.44 0.49
N PRO A 376 -16.11 2.70 0.46
CA PRO A 376 -17.09 3.21 1.43
C PRO A 376 -18.45 2.51 1.36
N ASN A 377 -18.82 1.94 0.20
CA ASN A 377 -20.06 1.21 -0.04
C ASN A 377 -19.87 -0.32 -0.01
N GLY A 378 -18.67 -0.77 0.35
CA GLY A 378 -18.27 -2.17 0.35
C GLY A 378 -18.50 -2.87 1.68
N PHE A 379 -18.89 -4.15 1.60
CA PHE A 379 -18.99 -5.03 2.75
C PHE A 379 -18.41 -6.41 2.42
N LYS A 380 -17.89 -7.07 3.46
CA LYS A 380 -17.43 -8.45 3.41
C LYS A 380 -18.39 -9.34 4.20
N THR A 381 -18.62 -10.54 3.71
CA THR A 381 -19.47 -11.54 4.36
C THR A 381 -19.04 -12.95 3.93
N ASP A 382 -19.31 -13.94 4.75
CA ASP A 382 -19.19 -15.36 4.40
C ASP A 382 -20.42 -15.91 3.67
N ALA A 383 -21.49 -15.09 3.52
CA ALA A 383 -22.65 -15.44 2.72
C ALA A 383 -22.31 -15.48 1.21
N THR A 384 -22.86 -16.45 0.51
CA THR A 384 -22.87 -16.48 -0.97
C THR A 384 -23.77 -15.38 -1.53
N ILE A 385 -23.61 -15.06 -2.82
CA ILE A 385 -24.47 -14.04 -3.44
C ILE A 385 -25.96 -14.40 -3.35
N ASP A 386 -26.33 -15.65 -3.48
CA ASP A 386 -27.73 -16.10 -3.38
C ASP A 386 -28.29 -15.91 -1.97
N GLU A 387 -27.49 -16.21 -0.94
CA GLU A 387 -27.86 -15.96 0.46
C GLU A 387 -28.01 -14.46 0.72
N ILE A 388 -27.07 -13.63 0.23
CA ILE A 388 -27.19 -12.16 0.32
C ILE A 388 -28.51 -11.69 -0.30
N LEU A 389 -28.80 -12.13 -1.53
CA LEU A 389 -30.03 -11.71 -2.22
C LEU A 389 -31.29 -12.19 -1.52
N ASN A 390 -31.28 -13.36 -0.88
CA ASN A 390 -32.42 -13.89 -0.13
C ASN A 390 -32.65 -13.13 1.18
N VAL A 391 -31.60 -12.75 1.88
CA VAL A 391 -31.68 -11.97 3.14
C VAL A 391 -32.18 -10.55 2.91
N LEU A 392 -31.87 -9.96 1.75
CA LEU A 392 -32.12 -8.55 1.45
C LEU A 392 -33.36 -8.32 0.56
N LYS A 393 -34.09 -9.37 0.19
CA LYS A 393 -35.41 -9.27 -0.47
C LYS A 393 -36.46 -8.75 0.50
#